data_cb05f5cf1452a5faf545d179cf391030
#
_entry.id   cb05f5cf1452a5faf545d179cf391030
#
_cell.length_a   1.000
_cell.length_b   1.000
_cell.length_c   1.000
_cell.angle_alpha   90.00
_cell.angle_beta   90.00
_cell.angle_gamma   90.00
#
_symmetry.space_group_name_H-M   'P 1'
#
loop_
_entity.id
_entity.type
_entity.pdbx_description
1 polymer ?
#
loop_
_entity_poly.entity_id
_entity_poly.type
_entity_poly.pdbx_seq_one_letter_code
_entity_poly.pdbx_strand_id
1 'polypeptide(L)'
;MEIDFEKLGGLAPAIIQDAVTKNVLMLGFMNQEAYDKTIATKKVTFWSRSRNCLWTKGETSGNFLNLVSIQNDCDNDTLLVKVHPDGPTCHKGTDTCWAEENTLNPILFLSELQDFINKRHEEMPEGSYTTSLFKKGVNELAQKVGEEAVETIIEATNGNNEKLIYESSDLLYHLIVLLTSKGLRIEDVVKELQMRHDPEWDKKRRVAKSKGEMK
;
A
#
# COMPACT_ATOMS: atom_id res chain seq x y z
N MET A 1 -2.02 -13.27 -22.80
CA MET A 1 -3.00 -12.26 -22.37
C MET A 1 -3.29 -11.44 -23.61
N GLU A 2 -4.50 -11.45 -24.11
CA GLU A 2 -4.84 -10.89 -25.42
C GLU A 2 -5.66 -9.64 -25.16
N ILE A 3 -5.11 -8.46 -25.52
CA ILE A 3 -5.81 -7.17 -25.45
C ILE A 3 -6.52 -6.92 -26.76
N ASP A 4 -7.76 -6.43 -26.70
CA ASP A 4 -8.54 -6.09 -27.87
C ASP A 4 -8.31 -4.63 -28.31
N PHE A 5 -7.25 -4.43 -29.09
CA PHE A 5 -6.94 -3.09 -29.63
C PHE A 5 -7.98 -2.62 -30.66
N GLU A 6 -8.70 -3.52 -31.33
CA GLU A 6 -9.68 -3.17 -32.37
C GLU A 6 -10.92 -2.50 -31.80
N LYS A 7 -11.31 -2.87 -30.57
CA LYS A 7 -12.50 -2.36 -29.88
C LYS A 7 -12.57 -0.83 -29.79
N LEU A 8 -11.39 -0.18 -29.68
CA LEU A 8 -11.25 1.28 -29.60
C LEU A 8 -10.47 1.89 -30.79
N GLY A 9 -10.59 1.28 -31.97
CA GLY A 9 -9.95 1.80 -33.19
C GLY A 9 -8.42 1.68 -33.21
N GLY A 10 -7.88 0.61 -32.64
CA GLY A 10 -6.47 0.28 -32.66
C GLY A 10 -5.65 0.84 -31.49
N LEU A 11 -6.29 1.51 -30.53
CA LEU A 11 -5.60 2.11 -29.37
C LEU A 11 -6.29 1.73 -28.06
N ALA A 12 -5.57 1.10 -27.16
CA ALA A 12 -6.03 0.87 -25.79
C ALA A 12 -5.48 1.95 -24.84
N PRO A 13 -6.30 2.51 -23.93
CA PRO A 13 -5.80 3.34 -22.85
C PRO A 13 -4.93 2.50 -21.91
N ALA A 14 -3.83 3.09 -21.44
CA ALA A 14 -2.90 2.49 -20.51
C ALA A 14 -2.78 3.38 -19.27
N ILE A 15 -3.31 2.91 -18.16
CA ILE A 15 -3.22 3.54 -16.85
C ILE A 15 -1.87 3.13 -16.26
N ILE A 16 -1.00 4.10 -15.99
CA ILE A 16 0.31 3.86 -15.42
C ILE A 16 0.27 4.07 -13.91
N GLN A 17 0.58 3.02 -13.18
CA GLN A 17 0.57 3.00 -11.73
C GLN A 17 1.96 2.66 -11.19
N ASP A 18 2.42 3.39 -10.19
CA ASP A 18 3.62 3.00 -9.45
C ASP A 18 3.38 1.67 -8.72
N ALA A 19 4.31 0.72 -8.89
CA ALA A 19 4.20 -0.61 -8.29
C ALA A 19 4.32 -0.60 -6.77
N VAL A 20 4.97 0.43 -6.18
CA VAL A 20 5.22 0.57 -4.76
C VAL A 20 4.14 1.43 -4.10
N THR A 21 4.03 2.69 -4.53
CA THR A 21 3.11 3.66 -3.91
C THR A 21 1.64 3.40 -4.25
N LYS A 22 1.36 2.68 -5.34
CA LYS A 22 0.04 2.48 -5.95
C LYS A 22 -0.59 3.75 -6.51
N ASN A 23 0.13 4.86 -6.55
CA ASN A 23 -0.34 6.10 -7.15
C ASN A 23 -0.43 5.96 -8.67
N VAL A 24 -1.46 6.55 -9.27
CA VAL A 24 -1.57 6.66 -10.72
C VAL A 24 -0.68 7.80 -11.20
N LEU A 25 0.29 7.49 -12.06
CA LEU A 25 1.31 8.44 -12.51
C LEU A 25 0.90 9.22 -13.74
N MET A 26 0.28 8.54 -14.70
CA MET A 26 -0.22 9.12 -15.95
C MET A 26 -1.16 8.16 -16.67
N LEU A 27 -1.83 8.66 -17.70
CA LEU A 27 -2.52 7.86 -18.70
C LEU A 27 -1.86 8.10 -20.07
N GLY A 28 -1.63 7.03 -20.79
CA GLY A 28 -1.19 7.05 -22.20
C GLY A 28 -2.05 6.12 -23.05
N PHE A 29 -1.67 5.97 -24.33
CA PHE A 29 -2.32 5.06 -25.24
C PHE A 29 -1.30 4.12 -25.86
N MET A 30 -1.66 2.85 -26.03
CA MET A 30 -0.84 1.84 -26.70
C MET A 30 -1.60 1.26 -27.88
N ASN A 31 -0.92 1.05 -28.98
CA ASN A 31 -1.30 0.10 -30.02
C ASN A 31 -0.53 -1.22 -29.79
N GLN A 32 -0.75 -2.21 -30.62
CA GLN A 32 -0.07 -3.51 -30.54
C GLN A 32 1.47 -3.33 -30.56
N GLU A 33 1.99 -2.49 -31.44
CA GLU A 33 3.44 -2.26 -31.56
C GLU A 33 4.04 -1.61 -30.29
N ALA A 34 3.34 -0.64 -29.67
CA ALA A 34 3.75 -0.01 -28.41
C ALA A 34 3.76 -1.02 -27.26
N TYR A 35 2.74 -1.88 -27.21
CA TYR A 35 2.64 -2.96 -26.23
C TYR A 35 3.81 -3.94 -26.36
N ASP A 36 4.05 -4.46 -27.58
CA ASP A 36 5.11 -5.44 -27.84
C ASP A 36 6.48 -4.85 -27.51
N LYS A 37 6.73 -3.58 -27.88
CA LYS A 37 7.96 -2.88 -27.55
C LYS A 37 8.12 -2.70 -26.04
N THR A 38 7.05 -2.39 -25.32
CA THR A 38 7.08 -2.30 -23.86
C THR A 38 7.48 -3.63 -23.21
N ILE A 39 6.90 -4.76 -23.67
CA ILE A 39 7.24 -6.08 -23.16
C ILE A 39 8.70 -6.44 -23.45
N ALA A 40 9.16 -6.17 -24.69
CA ALA A 40 10.52 -6.50 -25.13
C ALA A 40 11.59 -5.69 -24.41
N THR A 41 11.38 -4.37 -24.26
CA THR A 41 12.39 -3.46 -23.72
C THR A 41 12.29 -3.27 -22.20
N LYS A 42 11.18 -3.70 -21.59
CA LYS A 42 10.83 -3.40 -20.20
C LYS A 42 10.71 -1.90 -19.88
N LYS A 43 10.61 -1.06 -20.90
CA LYS A 43 10.39 0.39 -20.78
C LYS A 43 9.06 0.76 -21.42
N VAL A 44 8.21 1.48 -20.70
CA VAL A 44 6.88 1.80 -21.19
C VAL A 44 6.95 2.68 -22.43
N THR A 45 6.39 2.17 -23.50
CA THR A 45 6.27 2.83 -24.81
C THR A 45 4.79 3.05 -25.13
N PHE A 46 4.46 4.22 -25.62
CA PHE A 46 3.12 4.64 -25.99
C PHE A 46 3.03 4.91 -27.49
N TRP A 47 1.81 4.94 -27.98
CA TRP A 47 1.48 5.56 -29.26
C TRP A 47 1.11 7.02 -29.03
N SER A 48 1.91 7.93 -29.60
CA SER A 48 1.62 9.36 -29.55
C SER A 48 0.58 9.74 -30.59
N ARG A 49 -0.68 10.01 -30.14
CA ARG A 49 -1.78 10.38 -31.02
C ARG A 49 -1.54 11.68 -31.81
N SER A 50 -0.81 12.64 -31.21
CA SER A 50 -0.52 13.93 -31.84
C SER A 50 0.63 13.86 -32.85
N ARG A 51 1.63 12.97 -32.62
CA ARG A 51 2.81 12.80 -33.49
C ARG A 51 2.69 11.60 -34.43
N ASN A 52 1.67 10.77 -34.22
CA ASN A 52 1.41 9.54 -34.95
C ASN A 52 2.64 8.59 -35.02
N CYS A 53 3.30 8.39 -33.89
CA CYS A 53 4.49 7.55 -33.79
C CYS A 53 4.64 6.93 -32.40
N LEU A 54 5.46 5.90 -32.29
CA LEU A 54 5.89 5.36 -31.01
C LEU A 54 6.68 6.38 -30.21
N TRP A 55 6.47 6.36 -28.90
CA TRP A 55 7.18 7.20 -27.96
C TRP A 55 7.47 6.42 -26.68
N THR A 56 8.75 6.19 -26.37
CA THR A 56 9.16 5.59 -25.11
C THR A 56 9.26 6.67 -24.04
N LYS A 57 8.50 6.52 -22.96
CA LYS A 57 8.54 7.48 -21.85
C LYS A 57 9.94 7.50 -21.24
N GLY A 58 10.50 8.71 -21.14
CA GLY A 58 11.86 8.91 -20.63
C GLY A 58 12.94 8.99 -21.73
N GLU A 59 12.66 8.75 -23.00
CA GLU A 59 13.65 8.79 -24.07
C GLU A 59 14.39 10.14 -24.21
N THR A 60 13.73 11.23 -23.78
CA THR A 60 14.32 12.58 -23.81
C THR A 60 14.79 13.04 -22.44
N SER A 61 14.02 12.71 -21.37
CA SER A 61 14.28 13.21 -20.01
C SER A 61 15.20 12.32 -19.18
N GLY A 62 15.40 11.06 -19.58
CA GLY A 62 16.06 10.03 -18.77
C GLY A 62 15.14 9.38 -17.73
N ASN A 63 13.97 9.95 -17.45
CA ASN A 63 13.01 9.42 -16.47
C ASN A 63 12.14 8.34 -17.12
N PHE A 64 12.67 7.13 -17.20
CA PHE A 64 11.94 5.99 -17.76
C PHE A 64 10.90 5.46 -16.77
N LEU A 65 9.92 4.74 -17.30
CA LEU A 65 8.97 3.94 -16.56
C LEU A 65 9.32 2.46 -16.79
N ASN A 66 9.94 1.83 -15.80
CA ASN A 66 10.40 0.45 -15.89
C ASN A 66 9.24 -0.49 -15.59
N LEU A 67 8.92 -1.35 -16.53
CA LEU A 67 7.80 -2.27 -16.47
C LEU A 67 7.97 -3.31 -15.38
N VAL A 68 6.98 -3.42 -14.48
CA VAL A 68 6.83 -4.50 -13.49
C VAL A 68 5.81 -5.53 -13.99
N SER A 69 4.59 -5.09 -14.33
CA SER A 69 3.54 -5.96 -14.85
C SER A 69 2.53 -5.20 -15.70
N ILE A 70 1.83 -5.91 -16.58
CA ILE A 70 0.67 -5.41 -17.32
C ILE A 70 -0.50 -6.35 -17.07
N GLN A 71 -1.68 -5.78 -16.86
CA GLN A 71 -2.94 -6.48 -16.68
C GLN A 71 -4.00 -5.82 -17.57
N ASN A 72 -4.88 -6.63 -18.18
CA ASN A 72 -6.08 -6.13 -18.85
C ASN A 72 -7.18 -5.92 -17.80
N ASP A 73 -8.13 -5.09 -18.14
CA ASP A 73 -9.41 -5.05 -17.43
C ASP A 73 -10.34 -6.22 -17.83
N CYS A 74 -11.59 -6.17 -17.36
CA CYS A 74 -12.52 -7.31 -17.48
C CYS A 74 -13.01 -7.59 -18.91
N ASP A 75 -12.95 -6.61 -19.83
CA ASP A 75 -13.40 -6.70 -21.21
C ASP A 75 -12.26 -6.48 -22.23
N ASN A 76 -11.01 -6.52 -21.75
CA ASN A 76 -9.76 -6.53 -22.50
C ASN A 76 -9.53 -5.30 -23.39
N ASP A 77 -10.03 -4.13 -23.02
CA ASP A 77 -9.84 -2.90 -23.78
C ASP A 77 -9.03 -1.82 -23.06
N THR A 78 -8.66 -2.03 -21.79
CA THR A 78 -7.86 -1.12 -20.98
C THR A 78 -6.68 -1.85 -20.32
N LEU A 79 -5.52 -1.19 -20.24
CA LEU A 79 -4.32 -1.72 -19.62
C LEU A 79 -4.05 -1.04 -18.28
N LEU A 80 -3.82 -1.83 -17.23
CA LEU A 80 -3.16 -1.40 -16.00
C LEU A 80 -1.68 -1.79 -16.07
N VAL A 81 -0.81 -0.81 -16.20
CA VAL A 81 0.64 -0.98 -16.33
C VAL A 81 1.31 -0.55 -15.03
N LYS A 82 1.83 -1.52 -14.26
CA LYS A 82 2.58 -1.26 -13.04
C LYS A 82 4.05 -1.07 -13.35
N VAL A 83 4.65 -0.01 -12.80
CA VAL A 83 6.02 0.41 -13.13
C VAL A 83 6.82 0.83 -11.90
N HIS A 84 8.16 0.86 -12.06
CA HIS A 84 9.05 1.64 -11.21
C HIS A 84 9.53 2.86 -12.01
N PRO A 85 9.15 4.11 -11.63
CA PRO A 85 9.64 5.32 -12.30
C PRO A 85 11.08 5.64 -11.87
N ASP A 86 11.93 6.07 -12.83
CA ASP A 86 13.30 6.54 -12.52
C ASP A 86 13.33 7.99 -12.00
N GLY A 87 12.20 8.69 -12.04
CA GLY A 87 12.05 10.07 -11.61
C GLY A 87 10.69 10.65 -12.00
N PRO A 88 10.54 11.99 -11.97
CA PRO A 88 9.29 12.65 -12.28
C PRO A 88 8.67 12.21 -13.60
N THR A 89 7.40 11.79 -13.54
CA THR A 89 6.70 11.26 -14.72
C THR A 89 6.23 12.37 -15.65
N CYS A 90 5.78 13.50 -15.09
CA CYS A 90 5.26 14.60 -15.90
C CYS A 90 6.39 15.39 -16.60
N HIS A 91 6.15 15.87 -17.82
CA HIS A 91 7.07 16.75 -18.54
C HIS A 91 7.26 18.14 -17.87
N LYS A 92 6.39 18.50 -16.92
CA LYS A 92 6.50 19.70 -16.09
C LYS A 92 7.40 19.50 -14.85
N GLY A 93 7.98 18.31 -14.66
CA GLY A 93 8.84 17.97 -13.54
C GLY A 93 8.10 17.53 -12.28
N THR A 94 6.78 17.31 -12.32
CA THR A 94 6.01 16.73 -11.23
C THR A 94 5.99 15.20 -11.30
N ASP A 95 5.84 14.54 -10.16
CA ASP A 95 5.88 13.07 -10.07
C ASP A 95 4.73 12.43 -10.85
N THR A 96 3.56 13.04 -10.84
CA THR A 96 2.39 12.59 -11.59
C THR A 96 1.90 13.66 -12.56
N CYS A 97 1.10 13.28 -13.57
CA CYS A 97 0.45 14.21 -14.47
C CYS A 97 -0.64 15.07 -13.81
N TRP A 98 -1.00 14.78 -12.58
CA TRP A 98 -1.97 15.53 -11.78
C TRP A 98 -1.32 16.45 -10.74
N ALA A 99 0.01 16.61 -10.78
CA ALA A 99 0.82 17.39 -9.85
C ALA A 99 0.75 16.87 -8.38
N GLU A 100 0.42 15.61 -8.20
CA GLU A 100 0.49 14.92 -6.92
C GLU A 100 1.88 14.33 -6.70
N GLU A 101 2.34 14.34 -5.44
CA GLU A 101 3.58 13.69 -5.05
C GLU A 101 3.44 12.16 -5.13
N ASN A 102 4.47 11.48 -5.64
CA ASN A 102 4.52 10.02 -5.68
C ASN A 102 5.28 9.48 -4.46
N THR A 103 4.79 9.79 -3.27
CA THR A 103 5.36 9.33 -2.01
C THR A 103 4.55 8.17 -1.44
N LEU A 104 5.24 7.20 -0.83
CA LEU A 104 4.58 6.13 -0.10
C LEU A 104 3.93 6.72 1.15
N ASN A 105 2.64 6.45 1.37
CA ASN A 105 2.01 6.75 2.63
C ASN A 105 2.58 5.80 3.70
N PRO A 106 3.37 6.30 4.69
CA PRO A 106 4.03 5.45 5.68
C PRO A 106 3.07 4.56 6.48
N ILE A 107 1.80 4.97 6.60
CA ILE A 107 0.80 4.19 7.36
C ILE A 107 0.49 2.83 6.69
N LEU A 108 0.69 2.72 5.35
CA LEU A 108 0.49 1.47 4.63
C LEU A 108 1.50 0.39 5.06
N PHE A 109 2.65 0.79 5.60
CA PHE A 109 3.64 -0.13 6.13
C PHE A 109 3.09 -1.00 7.27
N LEU A 110 2.09 -0.53 8.03
CA LEU A 110 1.48 -1.35 9.09
C LEU A 110 0.81 -2.62 8.51
N SER A 111 0.21 -2.53 7.33
CA SER A 111 -0.36 -3.71 6.65
C SER A 111 0.73 -4.65 6.12
N GLU A 112 1.81 -4.10 5.57
CA GLU A 112 2.96 -4.89 5.12
C GLU A 112 3.66 -5.58 6.31
N LEU A 113 3.81 -4.88 7.43
CA LEU A 113 4.33 -5.44 8.67
C LEU A 113 3.45 -6.57 9.21
N GLN A 114 2.12 -6.40 9.14
CA GLN A 114 1.16 -7.45 9.50
C GLN A 114 1.37 -8.71 8.65
N ASP A 115 1.49 -8.56 7.32
CA ASP A 115 1.72 -9.69 6.41
C ASP A 115 3.06 -10.37 6.69
N PHE A 116 4.10 -9.59 6.98
CA PHE A 116 5.40 -10.12 7.38
C PHE A 116 5.34 -10.92 8.69
N ILE A 117 4.61 -10.41 9.71
CA ILE A 117 4.43 -11.08 11.00
C ILE A 117 3.60 -12.35 10.84
N ASN A 118 2.54 -12.34 10.01
CA ASN A 118 1.75 -13.53 9.69
C ASN A 118 2.64 -14.63 9.09
N LYS A 119 3.45 -14.27 8.09
CA LYS A 119 4.41 -15.20 7.49
C LYS A 119 5.40 -15.78 8.51
N ARG A 120 5.89 -14.96 9.45
CA ARG A 120 6.75 -15.41 10.55
C ARG A 120 6.06 -16.36 11.51
N HIS A 121 4.75 -16.17 11.73
CA HIS A 121 3.94 -17.06 12.56
C HIS A 121 3.69 -18.42 11.87
N GLU A 122 3.49 -18.42 10.56
CA GLU A 122 3.30 -19.65 9.78
C GLU A 122 4.60 -20.45 9.62
N GLU A 123 5.69 -19.79 9.24
CA GLU A 123 6.97 -20.44 8.93
C GLU A 123 7.82 -20.75 10.17
N MET A 124 7.66 -20.01 11.27
CA MET A 124 8.40 -20.16 12.53
C MET A 124 9.93 -20.29 12.36
N PRO A 125 10.59 -19.44 11.55
CA PRO A 125 12.02 -19.60 11.21
C PRO A 125 12.90 -19.50 12.46
N GLU A 126 13.95 -20.31 12.51
CA GLU A 126 14.93 -20.28 13.59
C GLU A 126 15.68 -18.96 13.64
N GLY A 127 16.04 -18.53 14.86
CA GLY A 127 16.78 -17.28 15.11
C GLY A 127 15.94 -16.00 14.96
N SER A 128 14.66 -16.09 14.60
CA SER A 128 13.78 -14.93 14.52
C SER A 128 13.25 -14.51 15.90
N TYR A 129 13.39 -13.23 16.21
CA TYR A 129 12.83 -12.63 17.43
C TYR A 129 11.29 -12.83 17.48
N THR A 130 10.59 -12.53 16.39
CA THR A 130 9.13 -12.72 16.29
C THR A 130 8.72 -14.17 16.57
N THR A 131 9.47 -15.14 16.03
CA THR A 131 9.26 -16.57 16.30
C THR A 131 9.46 -16.88 17.79
N SER A 132 10.44 -16.30 18.43
CA SER A 132 10.69 -16.49 19.87
C SER A 132 9.51 -16.00 20.73
N LEU A 133 8.89 -14.88 20.32
CA LEU A 133 7.71 -14.34 20.99
C LEU A 133 6.52 -15.29 20.86
N PHE A 134 6.22 -15.81 19.66
CA PHE A 134 5.13 -16.78 19.47
C PHE A 134 5.33 -18.06 20.27
N LYS A 135 6.58 -18.56 20.39
CA LYS A 135 6.90 -19.77 21.18
C LYS A 135 6.64 -19.58 22.69
N LYS A 136 6.77 -18.37 23.21
CA LYS A 136 6.49 -18.05 24.62
C LYS A 136 4.98 -18.01 24.94
N GLY A 137 4.14 -17.85 23.94
CA GLY A 137 2.69 -17.89 24.07
C GLY A 137 2.02 -16.57 24.44
N VAL A 138 0.69 -16.59 24.46
CA VAL A 138 -0.16 -15.37 24.52
C VAL A 138 0.06 -14.54 25.80
N ASN A 139 0.37 -15.15 26.91
CA ASN A 139 0.57 -14.41 28.17
C ASN A 139 1.80 -13.49 28.10
N GLU A 140 2.91 -13.99 27.55
CA GLU A 140 4.12 -13.20 27.34
C GLU A 140 3.86 -12.08 26.30
N LEU A 141 3.11 -12.37 25.21
CA LEU A 141 2.73 -11.38 24.22
C LEU A 141 1.90 -10.26 24.83
N ALA A 142 0.92 -10.62 25.68
CA ALA A 142 0.09 -9.63 26.37
C ALA A 142 0.89 -8.80 27.38
N GLN A 143 1.82 -9.44 28.11
CA GLN A 143 2.75 -8.75 29.00
C GLN A 143 3.58 -7.73 28.24
N LYS A 144 4.16 -8.09 27.09
CA LYS A 144 4.93 -7.17 26.25
C LYS A 144 4.13 -5.95 25.83
N VAL A 145 2.89 -6.13 25.36
CA VAL A 145 2.00 -4.99 25.03
C VAL A 145 1.81 -4.08 26.26
N GLY A 146 1.68 -4.66 27.47
CA GLY A 146 1.55 -3.87 28.68
C GLY A 146 2.82 -3.09 29.04
N GLU A 147 3.99 -3.71 28.91
CA GLU A 147 5.31 -3.07 29.15
C GLU A 147 5.50 -1.87 28.22
N GLU A 148 5.36 -2.06 26.90
CA GLU A 148 5.54 -1.00 25.90
C GLU A 148 4.49 0.13 26.05
N ALA A 149 3.27 -0.20 26.49
CA ALA A 149 2.26 0.81 26.79
C ALA A 149 2.67 1.69 27.99
N VAL A 150 3.25 1.11 29.03
CA VAL A 150 3.76 1.86 30.20
C VAL A 150 4.94 2.73 29.78
N GLU A 151 5.89 2.21 29.00
CA GLU A 151 7.06 2.94 28.51
C GLU A 151 6.63 4.12 27.63
N THR A 152 5.65 3.92 26.73
CA THR A 152 5.02 5.00 25.94
C THR A 152 4.46 6.11 26.84
N ILE A 153 3.76 5.77 27.94
CA ILE A 153 3.21 6.73 28.89
C ILE A 153 4.33 7.50 29.63
N ILE A 154 5.38 6.81 30.02
CA ILE A 154 6.54 7.41 30.70
C ILE A 154 7.19 8.45 29.78
N GLU A 155 7.48 8.10 28.53
CA GLU A 155 8.14 9.03 27.62
C GLU A 155 7.23 10.20 27.19
N ALA A 156 5.93 9.98 27.09
CA ALA A 156 4.96 11.06 26.89
C ALA A 156 4.96 12.06 28.04
N THR A 157 5.07 11.59 29.29
CA THR A 157 5.12 12.45 30.47
C THR A 157 6.47 13.15 30.67
N ASN A 158 7.55 12.51 30.22
CA ASN A 158 8.91 13.07 30.23
C ASN A 158 9.13 14.14 29.14
N GLY A 159 8.22 14.24 28.14
CA GLY A 159 8.33 15.21 27.05
C GLY A 159 9.44 14.86 26.02
N ASN A 160 9.86 13.62 25.94
CA ASN A 160 10.86 13.16 24.97
C ASN A 160 10.17 12.56 23.73
N ASN A 161 9.95 13.39 22.68
CA ASN A 161 9.25 12.96 21.47
C ASN A 161 9.97 11.84 20.71
N GLU A 162 11.30 11.81 20.68
CA GLU A 162 12.05 10.75 19.96
C GLU A 162 11.83 9.39 20.64
N LYS A 163 11.95 9.34 21.95
CA LYS A 163 11.67 8.12 22.71
C LYS A 163 10.18 7.76 22.69
N LEU A 164 9.29 8.73 22.75
CA LEU A 164 7.85 8.48 22.62
C LEU A 164 7.52 7.79 21.31
N ILE A 165 8.12 8.21 20.18
CA ILE A 165 7.97 7.55 18.89
C ILE A 165 8.53 6.12 18.94
N TYR A 166 9.69 5.94 19.55
CA TYR A 166 10.34 4.63 19.68
C TYR A 166 9.44 3.63 20.44
N GLU A 167 9.03 3.97 21.68
CA GLU A 167 8.18 3.10 22.50
C GLU A 167 6.78 2.89 21.89
N SER A 168 6.24 3.91 21.23
CA SER A 168 4.97 3.75 20.48
C SER A 168 5.11 2.78 19.30
N SER A 169 6.28 2.72 18.68
CA SER A 169 6.55 1.77 17.58
C SER A 169 6.65 0.34 18.11
N ASP A 170 7.31 0.14 19.27
CA ASP A 170 7.39 -1.16 19.92
C ASP A 170 6.01 -1.62 20.41
N LEU A 171 5.20 -0.71 20.96
CA LEU A 171 3.80 -0.99 21.30
C LEU A 171 2.98 -1.47 20.09
N LEU A 172 3.07 -0.78 18.95
CA LEU A 172 2.36 -1.19 17.73
C LEU A 172 2.86 -2.54 17.21
N TYR A 173 4.17 -2.78 17.25
CA TYR A 173 4.76 -4.05 16.83
C TYR A 173 4.23 -5.21 17.68
N HIS A 174 4.34 -5.10 19.02
CA HIS A 174 3.88 -6.14 19.95
C HIS A 174 2.36 -6.34 19.90
N LEU A 175 1.59 -5.26 19.66
CA LEU A 175 0.16 -5.37 19.44
C LEU A 175 -0.18 -6.20 18.18
N ILE A 176 0.52 -5.96 17.06
CA ILE A 176 0.34 -6.73 15.82
C ILE A 176 0.70 -8.21 16.06
N VAL A 177 1.80 -8.51 16.77
CA VAL A 177 2.18 -9.88 17.11
C VAL A 177 1.10 -10.57 17.98
N LEU A 178 0.57 -9.87 18.97
CA LEU A 178 -0.52 -10.37 19.82
C LEU A 178 -1.79 -10.64 18.99
N LEU A 179 -2.21 -9.72 18.13
CA LEU A 179 -3.35 -9.88 17.24
C LEU A 179 -3.17 -11.12 16.34
N THR A 180 -2.00 -11.25 15.69
CA THR A 180 -1.65 -12.40 14.85
C THR A 180 -1.78 -13.73 15.62
N SER A 181 -1.34 -13.79 16.88
CA SER A 181 -1.47 -14.99 17.72
C SER A 181 -2.93 -15.41 17.99
N LYS A 182 -3.87 -14.50 17.75
CA LYS A 182 -5.32 -14.71 17.89
C LYS A 182 -6.03 -14.86 16.54
N GLY A 183 -5.30 -14.92 15.43
CA GLY A 183 -5.87 -14.96 14.08
C GLY A 183 -6.53 -13.65 13.65
N LEU A 184 -6.17 -12.53 14.30
CA LEU A 184 -6.66 -11.18 14.01
C LEU A 184 -5.58 -10.37 13.30
N ARG A 185 -6.00 -9.30 12.64
CA ARG A 185 -5.13 -8.39 11.89
C ARG A 185 -5.28 -6.96 12.39
N ILE A 186 -4.28 -6.13 12.13
CA ILE A 186 -4.36 -4.69 12.45
C ILE A 186 -5.51 -4.01 11.67
N GLU A 187 -5.84 -4.49 10.48
CA GLU A 187 -6.96 -4.00 9.69
C GLU A 187 -8.32 -4.23 10.38
N ASP A 188 -8.45 -5.25 11.23
CA ASP A 188 -9.69 -5.48 11.99
C ASP A 188 -9.88 -4.41 13.07
N VAL A 189 -8.77 -3.97 13.68
CA VAL A 189 -8.79 -2.84 14.63
C VAL A 189 -9.15 -1.54 13.89
N VAL A 190 -8.60 -1.32 12.70
CA VAL A 190 -8.91 -0.14 11.88
C VAL A 190 -10.38 -0.13 11.49
N LYS A 191 -10.97 -1.27 11.06
CA LYS A 191 -12.40 -1.37 10.75
C LYS A 191 -13.29 -1.02 11.95
N GLU A 192 -12.92 -1.51 13.14
CA GLU A 192 -13.64 -1.17 14.38
C GLU A 192 -13.57 0.34 14.67
N LEU A 193 -12.39 0.96 14.48
CA LEU A 193 -12.23 2.41 14.63
C LEU A 193 -13.08 3.19 13.61
N GLN A 194 -13.13 2.74 12.35
CA GLN A 194 -13.96 3.34 11.31
C GLN A 194 -15.45 3.27 11.67
N MET A 195 -15.92 2.10 12.15
CA MET A 195 -17.31 1.95 12.62
C MET A 195 -17.62 2.89 13.77
N ARG A 196 -16.70 3.07 14.72
CA ARG A 196 -16.88 3.99 15.86
C ARG A 196 -16.86 5.45 15.44
N HIS A 197 -16.25 5.78 14.33
CA HIS A 197 -16.18 7.14 13.79
C HIS A 197 -17.42 7.52 12.95
N ASP A 198 -18.31 6.56 12.66
CA ASP A 198 -19.59 6.82 12.00
C ASP A 198 -20.52 7.63 12.94
N PRO A 199 -21.03 8.80 12.53
CA PRO A 199 -21.95 9.61 13.33
C PRO A 199 -23.21 8.84 13.79
N GLU A 200 -23.71 7.91 12.99
CA GLU A 200 -24.87 7.08 13.37
C GLU A 200 -24.51 6.03 14.42
N TRP A 201 -23.27 5.52 14.42
CA TRP A 201 -22.79 4.60 15.45
C TRP A 201 -22.73 5.25 16.83
N ASP A 202 -22.23 6.49 16.91
CA ASP A 202 -22.16 7.24 18.18
C ASP A 202 -23.55 7.52 18.75
N LYS A 203 -24.52 7.84 17.89
CA LYS A 203 -25.93 7.99 18.31
C LYS A 203 -26.50 6.68 18.86
N LYS A 204 -26.31 5.55 18.16
CA LYS A 204 -26.77 4.23 18.60
C LYS A 204 -26.12 3.82 19.93
N ARG A 205 -24.83 4.07 20.11
CA ARG A 205 -24.10 3.78 21.34
C ARG A 205 -24.62 4.59 22.52
N ARG A 206 -24.89 5.89 22.33
CA ARG A 206 -25.46 6.74 23.38
C ARG A 206 -26.85 6.27 23.81
N VAL A 207 -27.67 5.85 22.85
CA VAL A 207 -29.02 5.28 23.12
C VAL A 207 -28.91 3.94 23.84
N ALA A 208 -28.06 3.02 23.41
CA ALA A 208 -27.85 1.73 24.07
C ALA A 208 -27.31 1.91 25.50
N LYS A 209 -26.36 2.84 25.72
CA LYS A 209 -25.83 3.16 27.04
C LYS A 209 -26.91 3.77 27.97
N SER A 210 -27.79 4.62 27.44
CA SER A 210 -28.91 5.21 28.20
C SER A 210 -29.97 4.17 28.58
N LYS A 211 -30.09 3.07 27.83
CA LYS A 211 -31.00 1.95 28.11
C LYS A 211 -30.38 0.85 28.97
N GLY A 212 -29.11 0.97 29.35
CA GLY A 212 -28.41 -0.08 30.14
C GLY A 212 -28.09 -1.36 29.36
N GLU A 213 -28.18 -1.33 28.02
CA GLU A 213 -27.95 -2.48 27.13
C GLU A 213 -26.45 -2.71 26.82
N MET A 214 -25.58 -1.80 27.26
CA MET A 214 -24.10 -1.93 27.17
C MET A 214 -23.47 -1.66 28.54
N LYS A 215 -22.64 -2.59 29.00
CA LYS A 215 -21.75 -2.45 30.17
C LYS A 215 -20.46 -1.72 29.80
#